data_43446d40ef31ff09fc2d93e1037a846a
#
_entry.id   43446d40ef31ff09fc2d93e1037a846a
#
_cell.length_a   1.000
_cell.length_b   1.000
_cell.length_c   1.000
_cell.angle_alpha   90.00
_cell.angle_beta   90.00
_cell.angle_gamma   90.00
#
_symmetry.space_group_name_H-M   'P 1'
#
loop_
_entity.id
_entity.type
_entity.pdbx_description
1 polymer ?
#
loop_
_entity_poly.entity_id
_entity_poly.type
_entity_poly.pdbx_seq_one_letter_code
_entity_poly.pdbx_strand_id
1 'polypeptide(L)'
;MPKRIGLIQTRGIGDIIIALPIADHFIERGFEVVWPIDADFVRIFAPIKPEITFLPVQKGAGYFFHDPVRLIGEHKCERTIVLYSYLSDLNIYDTRLSGSLKFDEYKYAIAGVPFAKKWDLKYERDMAREQALFDSLNISGDYVCFHGQSSDMAKPLVLPDRMADGLQVVNLEKMSDAESPFDWLLTLERATKLILIDSCFANLVEQMNLEGDKCIIAKNSVQHTPVYKNGWQFMFPSQF
;
A
#
# COMPACT_ATOMS: atom_id res chain seq x y z
N MET A 1 25.94 19.30 -4.22
CA MET A 1 25.43 17.91 -4.15
C MET A 1 23.91 17.98 -4.11
N PRO A 2 23.20 17.06 -4.70
CA PRO A 2 21.74 17.04 -4.59
C PRO A 2 21.34 16.86 -3.12
N LYS A 3 20.25 17.50 -2.72
CA LYS A 3 19.69 17.36 -1.37
C LYS A 3 19.03 16.00 -1.25
N ARG A 4 19.37 15.24 -0.22
CA ARG A 4 18.84 13.89 0.01
C ARG A 4 17.95 13.85 1.24
N ILE A 5 16.85 13.10 1.14
CA ILE A 5 15.96 12.84 2.26
C ILE A 5 15.79 11.32 2.44
N GLY A 6 15.86 10.85 3.69
CA GLY A 6 15.60 9.48 4.05
C GLY A 6 14.17 9.31 4.54
N LEU A 7 13.46 8.29 4.04
CA LEU A 7 12.15 7.87 4.56
C LEU A 7 12.29 6.53 5.28
N ILE A 8 11.62 6.35 6.41
CA ILE A 8 11.55 5.07 7.13
C ILE A 8 10.10 4.61 7.23
N GLN A 9 9.76 3.65 6.40
CA GLN A 9 8.57 2.80 6.39
C GLN A 9 9.02 1.48 5.76
N THR A 10 9.58 0.57 6.55
CA THR A 10 10.27 -0.61 6.03
C THR A 10 9.31 -1.72 5.61
N ARG A 11 8.20 -1.87 6.29
CA ARG A 11 7.26 -2.98 6.10
C ARG A 11 5.87 -2.52 5.70
N GLY A 12 5.07 -3.52 5.27
CA GLY A 12 3.67 -3.32 4.89
C GLY A 12 3.56 -2.76 3.47
N ILE A 13 3.28 -3.61 2.48
CA ILE A 13 3.09 -3.17 1.09
C ILE A 13 2.06 -2.06 1.02
N GLY A 14 0.93 -2.21 1.71
CA GLY A 14 -0.12 -1.18 1.77
C GLY A 14 0.36 0.13 2.41
N ASP A 15 1.17 0.06 3.47
CA ASP A 15 1.76 1.23 4.12
C ASP A 15 2.75 1.98 3.21
N ILE A 16 3.54 1.23 2.43
CA ILE A 16 4.47 1.81 1.46
C ILE A 16 3.67 2.48 0.34
N ILE A 17 2.64 1.82 -0.21
CA ILE A 17 1.74 2.41 -1.23
C ILE A 17 1.15 3.74 -0.72
N ILE A 18 0.62 3.76 0.51
CA ILE A 18 0.10 4.99 1.14
C ILE A 18 1.16 6.10 1.20
N ALA A 19 2.42 5.75 1.40
CA ALA A 19 3.49 6.71 1.58
C ALA A 19 4.22 7.11 0.29
N LEU A 20 3.98 6.44 -0.85
CA LEU A 20 4.60 6.82 -2.14
C LEU A 20 4.38 8.29 -2.50
N PRO A 21 3.17 8.89 -2.35
CA PRO A 21 2.97 10.30 -2.66
C PRO A 21 3.73 11.25 -1.70
N ILE A 22 4.14 10.78 -0.52
CA ILE A 22 5.04 11.54 0.35
C ILE A 22 6.43 11.65 -0.30
N ALA A 23 6.93 10.55 -0.87
CA ALA A 23 8.19 10.57 -1.62
C ALA A 23 8.10 11.50 -2.85
N ASP A 24 7.00 11.39 -3.62
CA ASP A 24 6.75 12.24 -4.78
C ASP A 24 6.79 13.72 -4.44
N HIS A 25 6.20 14.10 -3.31
CA HIS A 25 6.21 15.47 -2.82
C HIS A 25 7.62 16.02 -2.57
N PHE A 26 8.55 15.20 -2.08
CA PHE A 26 9.95 15.60 -1.91
C PHE A 26 10.72 15.60 -3.23
N ILE A 27 10.47 14.65 -4.12
CA ILE A 27 11.06 14.61 -5.45
C ILE A 27 10.67 15.87 -6.25
N GLU A 28 9.40 16.28 -6.22
CA GLU A 28 8.90 17.51 -6.83
C GLU A 28 9.60 18.78 -6.29
N ARG A 29 10.16 18.72 -5.09
CA ARG A 29 10.95 19.79 -4.47
C ARG A 29 12.45 19.68 -4.69
N GLY A 30 12.89 18.76 -5.55
CA GLY A 30 14.28 18.57 -5.94
C GLY A 30 15.11 17.78 -4.94
N PHE A 31 14.47 16.97 -4.08
CA PHE A 31 15.20 16.03 -3.24
C PHE A 31 15.37 14.68 -3.95
N GLU A 32 16.53 14.05 -3.76
CA GLU A 32 16.70 12.62 -3.97
C GLU A 32 16.15 11.88 -2.75
N VAL A 33 15.26 10.92 -2.97
CA VAL A 33 14.66 10.12 -1.90
C VAL A 33 15.40 8.80 -1.74
N VAL A 34 15.86 8.52 -0.52
CA VAL A 34 16.47 7.25 -0.11
C VAL A 34 15.50 6.55 0.84
N TRP A 35 15.10 5.33 0.51
CA TRP A 35 14.05 4.65 1.25
C TRP A 35 14.40 3.19 1.54
N PRO A 36 14.90 2.88 2.75
CA PRO A 36 15.08 1.51 3.19
C PRO A 36 13.74 0.79 3.37
N ILE A 37 13.55 -0.32 2.65
CA ILE A 37 12.35 -1.15 2.71
C ILE A 37 12.74 -2.63 2.87
N ASP A 38 11.78 -3.47 3.24
CA ASP A 38 11.95 -4.93 3.27
C ASP A 38 12.60 -5.41 1.96
N ALA A 39 13.63 -6.24 2.07
CA ALA A 39 14.37 -6.73 0.91
C ALA A 39 13.47 -7.41 -0.13
N ASP A 40 12.42 -8.14 0.35
CA ASP A 40 11.45 -8.80 -0.53
C ASP A 40 10.59 -7.80 -1.31
N PHE A 41 10.49 -6.53 -0.86
CA PHE A 41 9.65 -5.52 -1.48
C PHE A 41 10.37 -4.67 -2.52
N VAL A 42 11.71 -4.67 -2.54
CA VAL A 42 12.49 -3.89 -3.52
C VAL A 42 12.09 -4.25 -4.95
N ARG A 43 11.89 -5.54 -5.24
CA ARG A 43 11.45 -6.02 -6.56
C ARG A 43 10.07 -5.51 -6.98
N ILE A 44 9.21 -5.12 -6.01
CA ILE A 44 7.86 -4.59 -6.25
C ILE A 44 7.93 -3.11 -6.58
N PHE A 45 8.68 -2.35 -5.76
CA PHE A 45 8.61 -0.89 -5.80
C PHE A 45 9.67 -0.24 -6.70
N ALA A 46 10.86 -0.83 -6.86
CA ALA A 46 11.90 -0.25 -7.69
C ALA A 46 11.50 -0.12 -9.18
N PRO A 47 10.81 -1.09 -9.80
CA PRO A 47 10.37 -0.94 -11.19
C PRO A 47 9.31 0.15 -11.40
N ILE A 48 8.42 0.36 -10.42
CA ILE A 48 7.30 1.30 -10.54
C ILE A 48 7.64 2.72 -10.08
N LYS A 49 8.75 2.87 -9.32
CA LYS A 49 9.26 4.14 -8.77
C LYS A 49 10.78 4.23 -8.95
N PRO A 50 11.28 4.24 -10.21
CA PRO A 50 12.73 4.22 -10.48
C PRO A 50 13.46 5.46 -9.99
N GLU A 51 12.75 6.56 -9.73
CA GLU A 51 13.30 7.80 -9.18
C GLU A 51 13.62 7.73 -7.68
N ILE A 52 13.17 6.66 -6.98
CA ILE A 52 13.45 6.44 -5.55
C ILE A 52 14.59 5.44 -5.39
N THR A 53 15.57 5.77 -4.56
CA THR A 53 16.63 4.81 -4.18
C THR A 53 16.11 3.92 -3.06
N PHE A 54 15.55 2.76 -3.41
CA PHE A 54 15.16 1.74 -2.45
C PHE A 54 16.38 0.94 -1.98
N LEU A 55 16.51 0.78 -0.67
CA LEU A 55 17.61 0.02 -0.05
C LEU A 55 17.04 -1.22 0.66
N PRO A 56 17.57 -2.43 0.38
CA PRO A 56 17.06 -3.65 1.00
C PRO A 56 17.41 -3.72 2.49
N VAL A 57 16.41 -3.96 3.33
CA VAL A 57 16.55 -4.23 4.76
C VAL A 57 16.18 -5.69 5.03
N GLN A 58 17.10 -6.43 5.66
CA GLN A 58 16.83 -7.81 6.06
C GLN A 58 16.05 -7.86 7.37
N LYS A 59 15.13 -8.83 7.48
CA LYS A 59 14.37 -9.07 8.72
C LYS A 59 15.32 -9.46 9.86
N GLY A 60 15.20 -8.76 10.98
CA GLY A 60 16.07 -8.96 12.14
C GLY A 60 15.78 -7.92 13.23
N ALA A 61 16.62 -7.91 14.28
CA ALA A 61 16.41 -7.03 15.44
C ALA A 61 16.44 -5.53 15.11
N GLY A 62 17.23 -5.11 14.11
CA GLY A 62 17.34 -3.72 13.66
C GLY A 62 16.36 -3.28 12.58
N TYR A 63 15.50 -4.19 12.12
CA TYR A 63 14.68 -4.06 10.91
C TYR A 63 13.82 -2.80 10.82
N PHE A 64 13.18 -2.39 11.93
CA PHE A 64 12.25 -1.27 11.90
C PHE A 64 12.92 0.11 11.95
N PHE A 65 14.08 0.22 12.60
CA PHE A 65 14.67 1.51 12.87
C PHE A 65 16.20 1.54 12.73
N HIS A 66 16.92 0.67 13.42
CA HIS A 66 18.40 0.77 13.48
C HIS A 66 19.07 0.57 12.12
N ASP A 67 18.68 -0.47 11.38
CA ASP A 67 19.23 -0.74 10.05
C ASP A 67 18.82 0.32 9.03
N PRO A 68 17.55 0.75 8.94
CA PRO A 68 17.14 1.88 8.10
C PRO A 68 17.93 3.16 8.39
N VAL A 69 18.11 3.54 9.68
CA VAL A 69 18.84 4.74 10.05
C VAL A 69 20.30 4.67 9.62
N ARG A 70 20.95 3.51 9.82
CA ARG A 70 22.34 3.28 9.39
C ARG A 70 22.48 3.44 7.88
N LEU A 71 21.61 2.78 7.11
CA LEU A 71 21.62 2.84 5.64
C LEU A 71 21.42 4.28 5.13
N ILE A 72 20.46 5.03 5.69
CA ILE A 72 20.21 6.44 5.36
C ILE A 72 21.45 7.29 5.70
N GLY A 73 22.10 7.02 6.82
CA GLY A 73 23.34 7.71 7.23
C GLY A 73 24.49 7.50 6.24
N GLU A 74 24.66 6.29 5.72
CA GLU A 74 25.66 5.98 4.69
C GLU A 74 25.40 6.76 3.38
N HIS A 75 24.15 7.07 3.07
CA HIS A 75 23.73 7.87 1.92
C HIS A 75 23.78 9.39 2.14
N LYS A 76 24.20 9.85 3.32
CA LYS A 76 24.38 11.28 3.67
C LYS A 76 23.10 12.10 3.44
N CYS A 77 21.95 11.58 3.87
CA CYS A 77 20.70 12.33 3.82
C CYS A 77 20.72 13.50 4.80
N GLU A 78 20.24 14.66 4.37
CA GLU A 78 20.16 15.88 5.20
C GLU A 78 19.09 15.75 6.30
N ARG A 79 18.07 14.95 6.03
CA ARG A 79 16.92 14.73 6.92
C ARG A 79 16.44 13.30 6.81
N THR A 80 16.02 12.74 7.94
CA THR A 80 15.32 11.44 8.02
C THR A 80 13.92 11.65 8.57
N ILE A 81 12.92 11.04 7.92
CA ILE A 81 11.52 11.06 8.34
C ILE A 81 11.08 9.65 8.66
N VAL A 82 10.67 9.43 9.90
CA VAL A 82 10.16 8.14 10.37
C VAL A 82 8.64 8.16 10.33
N LEU A 83 8.04 7.36 9.47
CA LEU A 83 6.58 7.35 9.21
C LEU A 83 5.79 6.42 10.15
N TYR A 84 6.41 5.99 11.24
CA TYR A 84 5.76 5.19 12.28
C TYR A 84 5.33 6.06 13.46
N SER A 85 4.14 5.81 14.01
CA SER A 85 3.75 6.30 15.33
C SER A 85 4.24 5.40 16.46
N TYR A 86 4.69 4.19 16.13
CA TYR A 86 5.22 3.19 17.04
C TYR A 86 6.55 2.64 16.52
N LEU A 87 7.55 2.65 17.37
CA LEU A 87 8.89 2.12 17.12
C LEU A 87 9.17 1.02 18.14
N SER A 88 8.91 -0.24 17.78
CA SER A 88 9.05 -1.38 18.66
C SER A 88 10.47 -1.57 19.18
N ASP A 89 11.47 -1.34 18.34
CA ASP A 89 12.88 -1.47 18.68
C ASP A 89 13.31 -0.52 19.81
N LEU A 90 12.63 0.63 19.92
CA LEU A 90 12.90 1.65 20.91
C LEU A 90 11.84 1.73 22.01
N ASN A 91 10.82 0.90 21.94
CA ASN A 91 9.65 0.94 22.84
C ASN A 91 9.02 2.36 22.93
N ILE A 92 8.95 3.06 21.78
CA ILE A 92 8.36 4.38 21.67
C ILE A 92 6.99 4.27 21.01
N TYR A 93 6.00 4.90 21.62
CA TYR A 93 4.62 4.94 21.09
C TYR A 93 4.00 6.31 21.32
N ASP A 94 3.63 7.02 20.24
CA ASP A 94 2.93 8.29 20.30
C ASP A 94 1.41 8.07 20.35
N THR A 95 0.86 7.98 21.55
CA THR A 95 -0.57 7.78 21.79
C THR A 95 -1.43 8.97 21.35
N ARG A 96 -0.87 10.18 21.34
CA ARG A 96 -1.61 11.38 20.91
C ARG A 96 -1.84 11.35 19.42
N LEU A 97 -0.80 11.05 18.67
CA LEU A 97 -0.87 10.99 17.22
C LEU A 97 -1.78 9.85 16.76
N SER A 98 -1.54 8.62 17.24
CA SER A 98 -2.32 7.44 16.87
C SER A 98 -3.76 7.43 17.41
N GLY A 99 -4.03 8.19 18.48
CA GLY A 99 -5.37 8.35 19.04
C GLY A 99 -6.23 9.42 18.37
N SER A 100 -5.60 10.34 17.63
CA SER A 100 -6.28 11.50 17.02
C SER A 100 -6.41 11.39 15.51
N LEU A 101 -5.50 10.68 14.86
CA LEU A 101 -5.42 10.54 13.41
C LEU A 101 -5.45 9.06 13.02
N LYS A 102 -5.98 8.77 11.84
CA LYS A 102 -5.80 7.47 11.21
C LYS A 102 -4.33 7.27 10.82
N PHE A 103 -3.91 6.03 10.66
CA PHE A 103 -2.49 5.74 10.47
C PHE A 103 -1.92 6.29 9.16
N ASP A 104 -2.72 6.46 8.14
CA ASP A 104 -2.33 7.16 6.92
C ASP A 104 -2.25 8.68 7.13
N GLU A 105 -3.19 9.29 7.85
CA GLU A 105 -3.16 10.73 8.15
C GLU A 105 -1.91 11.13 8.94
N TYR A 106 -1.54 10.35 9.98
CA TYR A 106 -0.36 10.72 10.76
C TYR A 106 0.95 10.59 9.98
N LYS A 107 1.06 9.67 9.00
CA LYS A 107 2.24 9.57 8.13
C LYS A 107 2.49 10.90 7.38
N TYR A 108 1.43 11.46 6.82
CA TYR A 108 1.49 12.75 6.12
C TYR A 108 1.76 13.90 7.09
N ALA A 109 1.14 13.89 8.27
CA ALA A 109 1.39 14.90 9.31
C ALA A 109 2.85 14.88 9.78
N ILE A 110 3.44 13.71 10.05
CA ILE A 110 4.85 13.56 10.41
C ILE A 110 5.77 14.07 9.30
N ALA A 111 5.45 13.75 8.05
CA ALA A 111 6.24 14.17 6.90
C ALA A 111 6.12 15.68 6.60
N GLY A 112 5.10 16.36 7.14
CA GLY A 112 4.78 17.74 6.82
C GLY A 112 4.24 17.89 5.38
N VAL A 113 3.56 16.85 4.88
CA VAL A 113 2.98 16.79 3.53
C VAL A 113 1.47 16.94 3.66
N PRO A 114 0.80 17.78 2.84
CA PRO A 114 -0.65 17.87 2.85
C PRO A 114 -1.32 16.51 2.61
N PHE A 115 -2.26 16.11 3.46
CA PHE A 115 -2.91 14.81 3.36
C PHE A 115 -3.63 14.58 2.02
N ALA A 116 -4.13 15.66 1.40
CA ALA A 116 -4.73 15.61 0.07
C ALA A 116 -3.80 14.99 -1.00
N LYS A 117 -2.48 15.02 -0.80
CA LYS A 117 -1.48 14.40 -1.69
C LYS A 117 -1.58 12.87 -1.72
N LYS A 118 -2.24 12.23 -0.77
CA LYS A 118 -2.46 10.78 -0.76
C LYS A 118 -3.04 10.26 -2.09
N TRP A 119 -3.89 11.06 -2.74
CA TRP A 119 -4.57 10.69 -3.99
C TRP A 119 -3.83 11.15 -5.26
N ASP A 120 -2.62 11.67 -5.13
CA ASP A 120 -1.74 12.04 -6.25
C ASP A 120 -0.69 10.94 -6.51
N LEU A 121 -1.06 9.67 -6.36
CA LEU A 121 -0.15 8.53 -6.56
C LEU A 121 0.35 8.50 -8.02
N LYS A 122 1.66 8.58 -8.18
CA LYS A 122 2.36 8.45 -9.46
C LYS A 122 3.16 7.17 -9.48
N TYR A 123 3.13 6.45 -10.58
CA TYR A 123 3.87 5.20 -10.74
C TYR A 123 4.02 4.85 -12.23
N GLU A 124 5.05 4.10 -12.54
CA GLU A 124 5.22 3.53 -13.86
C GLU A 124 4.46 2.21 -13.99
N ARG A 125 3.71 2.04 -15.07
CA ARG A 125 2.92 0.83 -15.35
C ARG A 125 3.65 -0.08 -16.30
N ASP A 126 3.65 -1.37 -16.03
CA ASP A 126 4.03 -2.40 -16.98
C ASP A 126 2.77 -2.98 -17.65
N MET A 127 2.28 -2.28 -18.66
CA MET A 127 1.06 -2.66 -19.39
C MET A 127 1.16 -4.05 -20.01
N ALA A 128 2.36 -4.51 -20.36
CA ALA A 128 2.55 -5.84 -20.95
C ALA A 128 2.33 -6.94 -19.89
N ARG A 129 2.87 -6.75 -18.68
CA ARG A 129 2.64 -7.68 -17.57
C ARG A 129 1.19 -7.67 -17.10
N GLU A 130 0.59 -6.49 -16.98
CA GLU A 130 -0.82 -6.34 -16.61
C GLU A 130 -1.74 -7.05 -17.61
N GLN A 131 -1.48 -6.88 -18.91
CA GLN A 131 -2.27 -7.54 -19.96
C GLN A 131 -2.04 -9.06 -19.95
N ALA A 132 -0.80 -9.52 -19.80
CA ALA A 132 -0.50 -10.95 -19.73
C ALA A 132 -1.20 -11.62 -18.54
N LEU A 133 -1.21 -10.96 -17.36
CA LEU A 133 -1.96 -11.43 -16.20
C LEU A 133 -3.45 -11.48 -16.50
N PHE A 134 -4.04 -10.40 -17.03
CA PHE A 134 -5.46 -10.33 -17.35
C PHE A 134 -5.89 -11.46 -18.31
N ASP A 135 -5.11 -11.68 -19.36
CA ASP A 135 -5.39 -12.74 -20.36
C ASP A 135 -5.32 -14.14 -19.74
N SER A 136 -4.43 -14.36 -18.77
CA SER A 136 -4.28 -15.65 -18.07
C SER A 136 -5.48 -16.01 -17.20
N LEU A 137 -6.26 -15.02 -16.75
CA LEU A 137 -7.43 -15.22 -15.88
C LEU A 137 -8.66 -15.79 -16.60
N ASN A 138 -8.63 -15.85 -17.94
CA ASN A 138 -9.73 -16.35 -18.76
C ASN A 138 -11.09 -15.74 -18.39
N ILE A 139 -11.12 -14.42 -18.19
CA ILE A 139 -12.33 -13.69 -17.82
C ILE A 139 -13.24 -13.55 -19.04
N SER A 140 -14.51 -13.91 -18.88
CA SER A 140 -15.52 -13.70 -19.90
C SER A 140 -16.70 -12.89 -19.36
N GLY A 141 -16.86 -11.66 -19.88
CA GLY A 141 -17.93 -10.75 -19.44
C GLY A 141 -17.62 -10.02 -18.13
N ASP A 142 -18.68 -9.68 -17.41
CA ASP A 142 -18.60 -8.96 -16.14
C ASP A 142 -18.06 -9.83 -15.01
N TYR A 143 -17.29 -9.26 -14.10
CA TYR A 143 -16.67 -9.98 -12.99
C TYR A 143 -16.51 -9.13 -11.73
N VAL A 144 -16.37 -9.81 -10.62
CA VAL A 144 -16.02 -9.23 -9.33
C VAL A 144 -14.59 -9.59 -8.95
N CYS A 145 -13.77 -8.59 -8.59
CA CYS A 145 -12.49 -8.82 -7.94
C CYS A 145 -12.70 -8.98 -6.43
N PHE A 146 -12.18 -10.06 -5.88
CA PHE A 146 -12.24 -10.35 -4.47
C PHE A 146 -10.86 -10.51 -3.86
N HIS A 147 -10.62 -9.83 -2.73
CA HIS A 147 -9.44 -10.05 -1.90
C HIS A 147 -9.86 -10.21 -0.43
N GLY A 148 -9.78 -11.43 0.06
CA GLY A 148 -10.27 -11.81 1.40
C GLY A 148 -9.17 -12.06 2.43
N GLN A 149 -7.88 -11.77 2.13
CA GLN A 149 -6.79 -12.08 3.02
C GLN A 149 -5.85 -10.90 3.25
N SER A 150 -5.39 -10.73 4.48
CA SER A 150 -4.28 -9.84 4.83
C SER A 150 -3.23 -10.58 5.65
N SER A 151 -2.03 -9.99 5.78
CA SER A 151 -0.88 -10.63 6.44
C SER A 151 -1.07 -10.93 7.93
N ASP A 152 -2.01 -10.26 8.56
CA ASP A 152 -2.37 -10.35 9.98
C ASP A 152 -3.58 -11.26 10.25
N MET A 153 -4.13 -11.91 9.21
CA MET A 153 -5.25 -12.83 9.36
C MET A 153 -4.79 -14.29 9.36
N ALA A 154 -5.33 -15.07 10.30
CA ALA A 154 -5.06 -16.50 10.41
C ALA A 154 -5.67 -17.32 9.23
N LYS A 155 -6.82 -16.87 8.72
CA LYS A 155 -7.52 -17.55 7.61
C LYS A 155 -8.10 -16.51 6.65
N PRO A 156 -8.10 -16.80 5.32
CA PRO A 156 -8.78 -15.96 4.35
C PRO A 156 -10.29 -15.99 4.57
N LEU A 157 -10.96 -14.89 4.22
CA LEU A 157 -12.40 -14.85 4.05
C LEU A 157 -12.76 -15.56 2.74
N VAL A 158 -13.96 -16.14 2.70
CA VAL A 158 -14.54 -16.73 1.50
C VAL A 158 -15.71 -15.84 1.06
N LEU A 159 -15.71 -15.43 -0.20
CA LEU A 159 -16.81 -14.62 -0.72
C LEU A 159 -18.11 -15.45 -0.78
N PRO A 160 -19.19 -15.05 -0.10
CA PRO A 160 -20.48 -15.72 -0.25
C PRO A 160 -21.06 -15.51 -1.66
N ASP A 161 -21.67 -16.56 -2.25
CA ASP A 161 -22.24 -16.52 -3.61
C ASP A 161 -23.21 -15.35 -3.83
N ARG A 162 -24.03 -15.04 -2.80
CA ARG A 162 -24.96 -13.90 -2.85
C ARG A 162 -24.31 -12.53 -3.07
N MET A 163 -23.00 -12.41 -2.80
CA MET A 163 -22.26 -11.16 -2.97
C MET A 163 -21.59 -11.05 -4.33
N ALA A 164 -21.41 -12.19 -5.00
CA ALA A 164 -20.89 -12.22 -6.36
C ALA A 164 -21.97 -11.83 -7.40
N ASP A 165 -23.26 -11.83 -7.03
CA ASP A 165 -24.39 -11.46 -7.89
C ASP A 165 -24.43 -12.26 -9.20
N GLY A 166 -23.94 -13.52 -9.18
CA GLY A 166 -23.83 -14.37 -10.36
C GLY A 166 -22.65 -14.05 -11.30
N LEU A 167 -21.83 -13.08 -10.96
CA LEU A 167 -20.64 -12.72 -11.73
C LEU A 167 -19.50 -13.73 -11.53
N GLN A 168 -18.59 -13.80 -12.49
CA GLN A 168 -17.32 -14.52 -12.32
C GLN A 168 -16.51 -13.90 -11.19
N VAL A 169 -16.01 -14.72 -10.26
CA VAL A 169 -15.15 -14.26 -9.16
C VAL A 169 -13.69 -14.39 -9.53
N VAL A 170 -12.97 -13.27 -9.51
CA VAL A 170 -11.52 -13.20 -9.67
C VAL A 170 -10.91 -12.96 -8.29
N ASN A 171 -10.25 -13.98 -7.75
CA ASN A 171 -9.54 -13.88 -6.49
C ASN A 171 -8.19 -13.20 -6.70
N LEU A 172 -7.99 -12.06 -6.04
CA LEU A 172 -6.69 -11.38 -6.06
C LEU A 172 -5.73 -12.10 -5.11
N GLU A 173 -4.69 -12.67 -5.67
CA GLU A 173 -3.63 -13.27 -4.87
C GLU A 173 -2.57 -12.23 -4.51
N LYS A 174 -2.01 -12.35 -3.33
CA LYS A 174 -1.07 -11.36 -2.84
C LYS A 174 0.18 -11.27 -3.67
N MET A 175 0.74 -12.39 -4.06
CA MET A 175 1.95 -12.51 -4.86
C MET A 175 2.34 -13.97 -4.98
N SER A 176 2.45 -14.48 -6.19
CA SER A 176 3.44 -15.51 -6.50
C SER A 176 4.82 -14.84 -6.58
N ASP A 177 5.89 -15.60 -6.63
CA ASP A 177 7.26 -15.06 -6.69
C ASP A 177 7.54 -14.15 -7.91
N ALA A 178 6.61 -14.08 -8.86
CA ALA A 178 6.72 -13.32 -10.09
C ALA A 178 5.83 -12.08 -10.16
N GLU A 179 4.86 -11.91 -9.26
CA GLU A 179 3.80 -10.91 -9.39
C GLU A 179 3.87 -9.85 -8.30
N SER A 180 3.44 -8.64 -8.66
CA SER A 180 3.29 -7.53 -7.74
C SER A 180 1.81 -7.10 -7.67
N PRO A 181 1.35 -6.39 -6.63
CA PRO A 181 0.01 -5.81 -6.60
C PRO A 181 -0.28 -4.89 -7.79
N PHE A 182 0.75 -4.30 -8.39
CA PHE A 182 0.61 -3.40 -9.53
C PHE A 182 0.31 -4.13 -10.85
N ASP A 183 0.65 -5.40 -10.97
CA ASP A 183 0.31 -6.20 -12.14
C ASP A 183 -1.21 -6.44 -12.27
N TRP A 184 -1.96 -6.28 -11.17
CA TRP A 184 -3.41 -6.40 -11.12
C TRP A 184 -4.17 -5.14 -11.53
N LEU A 185 -3.48 -4.03 -11.84
CA LEU A 185 -4.13 -2.73 -12.11
C LEU A 185 -5.17 -2.82 -13.22
N LEU A 186 -4.84 -3.42 -14.35
CA LEU A 186 -5.78 -3.60 -15.46
C LEU A 186 -7.00 -4.44 -15.06
N THR A 187 -6.79 -5.48 -14.26
CA THR A 187 -7.89 -6.33 -13.75
C THR A 187 -8.77 -5.56 -12.77
N LEU A 188 -8.19 -4.74 -11.91
CA LEU A 188 -8.95 -3.89 -10.98
C LEU A 188 -9.75 -2.81 -11.70
N GLU A 189 -9.16 -2.17 -12.71
CA GLU A 189 -9.82 -1.12 -13.51
C GLU A 189 -11.02 -1.62 -14.30
N ARG A 190 -10.99 -2.87 -14.77
CA ARG A 190 -12.04 -3.46 -15.60
C ARG A 190 -13.10 -4.21 -14.80
N ALA A 191 -12.93 -4.38 -13.51
CA ALA A 191 -13.89 -5.08 -12.68
C ALA A 191 -15.20 -4.32 -12.55
N THR A 192 -16.31 -5.02 -12.68
CA THR A 192 -17.66 -4.48 -12.45
C THR A 192 -17.86 -4.15 -10.97
N LYS A 193 -17.25 -4.97 -10.09
CA LYS A 193 -17.38 -4.81 -8.64
C LYS A 193 -16.06 -5.17 -7.95
N LEU A 194 -15.70 -4.43 -6.91
CA LEU A 194 -14.54 -4.70 -6.06
C LEU A 194 -14.99 -5.01 -4.63
N ILE A 195 -14.61 -6.15 -4.10
CA ILE A 195 -14.86 -6.55 -2.70
C ILE A 195 -13.52 -6.87 -2.07
N LEU A 196 -12.97 -5.92 -1.33
CA LEU A 196 -11.60 -5.99 -0.86
C LEU A 196 -11.53 -5.86 0.66
N ILE A 197 -10.76 -6.71 1.29
CA ILE A 197 -10.38 -6.48 2.68
C ILE A 197 -9.43 -5.26 2.76
N ASP A 198 -9.39 -4.61 3.90
CA ASP A 198 -8.40 -3.57 4.19
C ASP A 198 -6.97 -4.14 4.05
N SER A 199 -6.35 -3.86 2.91
CA SER A 199 -5.07 -4.43 2.45
C SER A 199 -4.37 -3.52 1.43
N CYS A 200 -3.25 -3.98 0.87
CA CYS A 200 -2.53 -3.27 -0.19
C CYS A 200 -3.40 -2.99 -1.43
N PHE A 201 -4.26 -3.92 -1.83
CA PHE A 201 -5.15 -3.73 -2.98
C PHE A 201 -6.19 -2.63 -2.73
N ALA A 202 -6.81 -2.62 -1.55
CA ALA A 202 -7.77 -1.58 -1.21
C ALA A 202 -7.11 -0.18 -1.18
N ASN A 203 -5.88 -0.09 -0.64
CA ASN A 203 -5.12 1.17 -0.65
C ASN A 203 -4.74 1.60 -2.07
N LEU A 204 -4.36 0.66 -2.92
CA LEU A 204 -4.04 0.94 -4.32
C LEU A 204 -5.26 1.48 -5.07
N VAL A 205 -6.41 0.78 -4.99
CA VAL A 205 -7.68 1.20 -5.59
C VAL A 205 -8.14 2.57 -5.08
N GLU A 206 -8.00 2.83 -3.77
CA GLU A 206 -8.34 4.13 -3.19
C GLU A 206 -7.51 5.25 -3.78
N GLN A 207 -6.18 5.05 -3.90
CA GLN A 207 -5.28 6.08 -4.40
C GLN A 207 -5.35 6.27 -5.92
N MET A 208 -5.81 5.25 -6.67
CA MET A 208 -6.10 5.35 -8.10
C MET A 208 -7.39 6.10 -8.41
N ASN A 209 -8.22 6.41 -7.42
CA ASN A 209 -9.54 7.02 -7.59
C ASN A 209 -10.45 6.25 -8.56
N LEU A 210 -10.41 4.92 -8.55
CA LEU A 210 -11.27 4.13 -9.43
C LEU A 210 -12.74 4.38 -9.09
N GLU A 211 -13.55 4.55 -10.12
CA GLU A 211 -15.01 4.60 -10.01
C GLU A 211 -15.59 3.18 -9.95
N GLY A 212 -16.89 3.06 -9.64
CA GLY A 212 -17.62 1.80 -9.65
C GLY A 212 -18.04 1.30 -8.27
N ASP A 213 -18.63 0.09 -8.23
CA ASP A 213 -19.13 -0.53 -6.99
C ASP A 213 -17.96 -1.10 -6.17
N LYS A 214 -17.71 -0.52 -5.00
CA LYS A 214 -16.59 -0.87 -4.14
C LYS A 214 -17.02 -1.14 -2.71
N CYS A 215 -16.69 -2.33 -2.23
CA CYS A 215 -16.88 -2.73 -0.83
C CYS A 215 -15.53 -2.91 -0.15
N ILE A 216 -15.37 -2.29 1.02
CA ILE A 216 -14.22 -2.50 1.90
C ILE A 216 -14.64 -3.34 3.11
N ILE A 217 -13.97 -4.46 3.32
CA ILE A 217 -14.16 -5.29 4.50
C ILE A 217 -13.20 -4.81 5.58
N ALA A 218 -13.72 -4.09 6.57
CA ALA A 218 -12.95 -3.60 7.70
C ALA A 218 -12.64 -4.76 8.66
N LYS A 219 -11.37 -5.06 8.88
CA LYS A 219 -10.93 -6.19 9.73
C LYS A 219 -11.38 -6.07 11.19
N ASN A 220 -11.31 -4.86 11.73
CA ASN A 220 -11.64 -4.58 13.13
C ASN A 220 -12.75 -3.53 13.21
N SER A 221 -12.39 -2.27 12.99
CA SER A 221 -13.32 -1.14 13.00
C SER A 221 -12.93 -0.12 11.94
N VAL A 222 -13.87 0.72 11.53
CA VAL A 222 -13.62 1.80 10.57
C VAL A 222 -12.51 2.75 11.06
N GLN A 223 -12.37 2.91 12.38
CA GLN A 223 -11.30 3.75 12.96
C GLN A 223 -9.90 3.23 12.67
N HIS A 224 -9.72 1.91 12.55
CA HIS A 224 -8.45 1.28 12.29
C HIS A 224 -8.15 1.08 10.80
N THR A 225 -9.05 1.48 9.90
CA THR A 225 -8.78 1.51 8.46
C THR A 225 -8.09 2.83 8.09
N PRO A 226 -7.39 2.89 6.94
CA PRO A 226 -7.02 4.16 6.32
C PRO A 226 -8.26 4.99 5.98
N VAL A 227 -8.05 6.23 5.56
CA VAL A 227 -9.12 7.05 4.99
C VAL A 227 -9.48 6.51 3.61
N TYR A 228 -10.73 6.08 3.46
CA TYR A 228 -11.37 5.70 2.21
C TYR A 228 -12.48 6.71 1.91
N LYS A 229 -12.30 7.55 0.87
CA LYS A 229 -13.27 8.61 0.50
C LYS A 229 -13.97 8.38 -0.83
N ASN A 230 -13.47 7.44 -1.66
CA ASN A 230 -13.90 7.30 -3.04
C ASN A 230 -15.08 6.32 -3.21
N GLY A 231 -16.17 6.55 -2.48
CA GLY A 231 -17.44 5.84 -2.69
C GLY A 231 -17.47 4.39 -2.18
N TRP A 232 -16.70 4.05 -1.14
CA TRP A 232 -16.68 2.71 -0.57
C TRP A 232 -17.89 2.42 0.33
N GLN A 233 -18.44 1.24 0.17
CA GLN A 233 -19.36 0.64 1.15
C GLN A 233 -18.55 -0.15 2.18
N PHE A 234 -18.80 0.11 3.47
CA PHE A 234 -18.10 -0.60 4.54
C PHE A 234 -18.86 -1.86 4.95
N MET A 235 -18.13 -2.96 5.06
CA MET A 235 -18.62 -4.25 5.53
C MET A 235 -17.73 -4.80 6.64
N PHE A 236 -18.26 -5.72 7.43
CA PHE A 236 -17.53 -6.36 8.51
C PHE A 236 -17.49 -7.88 8.32
N PRO A 237 -16.46 -8.58 8.82
CA PRO A 237 -16.35 -10.04 8.66
C PRO A 237 -17.56 -10.82 9.18
N SER A 238 -18.31 -10.29 10.16
CA SER A 238 -19.56 -10.90 10.66
C SER A 238 -20.69 -10.93 9.64
N GLN A 239 -20.56 -10.27 8.50
CA GLN A 239 -21.53 -10.23 7.42
C GLN A 239 -21.26 -11.30 6.33
N PHE A 240 -20.18 -12.07 6.50
CA PHE A 240 -19.70 -13.14 5.59
C PHE A 240 -20.13 -14.51 6.04
#